data_bc176d3527f9da07980921c582fd1874
#
_entry.id   bc176d3527f9da07980921c582fd1874
#
_cell.length_a   1.000
_cell.length_b   1.000
_cell.length_c   1.000
_cell.angle_alpha   90.00
_cell.angle_beta   90.00
_cell.angle_gamma   90.00
#
_symmetry.space_group_name_H-M   'P 1'
#
loop_
_entity.id
_entity.type
_entity.pdbx_description
1 polymer ?
#
loop_
_entity_poly.entity_id
_entity_poly.type
_entity_poly.pdbx_seq_one_letter_code
_entity_poly.pdbx_strand_id
1 'polypeptide(L)'
;MTPTQPQIEQFIADLNTTTQREVIRISLSLADNLVLTDSKFGGTPYIPKDGTLPTSVDGKPLFMLAQINCEQLPENTLYPKKGLLQFWIAATEAPLYGLDYEAPCSNDFKRVIHYPTFGEALPIDDFINDYTFDDENLPFNSKRQFALHFKKDTESISLEERAATQFFFEKWNEAFSTHITTIDEFFDEVPDDICEEINAYLLKEPTGHKIGGYPYFIEYDPREENDPHTFLLLQIDIDNIEGEEICWGNFGGIANFFISSEDLDNCKFDNIFFHWEDNYQG
;
A
#
# COMPACT_ATOMS: atom_id res chain seq x y z
N MET A 1 -7.60 37.95 4.55
CA MET A 1 -9.04 38.15 4.89
C MET A 1 -9.55 36.78 5.33
N THR A 2 -10.11 36.70 6.53
CA THR A 2 -10.63 35.43 7.06
C THR A 2 -11.74 34.89 6.17
N PRO A 3 -11.68 33.63 5.71
CA PRO A 3 -12.75 33.04 4.93
C PRO A 3 -14.07 32.99 5.71
N THR A 4 -15.19 33.10 5.01
CA THR A 4 -16.52 32.90 5.60
C THR A 4 -16.92 31.44 5.52
N GLN A 5 -17.82 31.00 6.40
CA GLN A 5 -18.33 29.62 6.44
C GLN A 5 -18.78 29.10 5.05
N PRO A 6 -19.61 29.84 4.25
CA PRO A 6 -20.00 29.37 2.93
C PRO A 6 -18.84 29.21 1.95
N GLN A 7 -17.75 29.99 2.12
CA GLN A 7 -16.56 29.87 1.27
C GLN A 7 -15.77 28.61 1.63
N ILE A 8 -15.69 28.25 2.92
CA ILE A 8 -15.05 27.01 3.38
C ILE A 8 -15.84 25.79 2.88
N GLU A 9 -17.17 25.78 3.06
CA GLU A 9 -18.02 24.69 2.56
C GLU A 9 -17.86 24.48 1.04
N GLN A 10 -17.82 25.59 0.27
CA GLN A 10 -17.60 25.51 -1.18
C GLN A 10 -16.21 24.99 -1.51
N PHE A 11 -15.17 25.46 -0.82
CA PHE A 11 -13.80 25.02 -0.99
C PHE A 11 -13.65 23.50 -0.74
N ILE A 12 -14.23 23.00 0.36
CA ILE A 12 -14.25 21.57 0.68
C ILE A 12 -14.98 20.78 -0.41
N ALA A 13 -16.12 21.26 -0.90
CA ALA A 13 -16.87 20.59 -1.95
C ALA A 13 -16.09 20.51 -3.27
N ASP A 14 -15.42 21.60 -3.66
CA ASP A 14 -14.59 21.67 -4.86
C ASP A 14 -13.36 20.78 -4.73
N LEU A 15 -12.68 20.80 -3.58
CA LEU A 15 -11.55 19.93 -3.28
C LEU A 15 -11.96 18.46 -3.36
N ASN A 16 -13.08 18.10 -2.72
CA ASN A 16 -13.61 16.73 -2.74
C ASN A 16 -13.89 16.24 -4.17
N THR A 17 -14.47 17.11 -5.01
CA THR A 17 -14.80 16.73 -6.39
C THR A 17 -13.56 16.52 -7.25
N THR A 18 -12.51 17.31 -7.03
CA THR A 18 -11.32 17.33 -7.89
C THR A 18 -10.23 16.33 -7.45
N THR A 19 -10.29 15.86 -6.21
CA THR A 19 -9.23 15.01 -5.61
C THR A 19 -9.67 13.57 -5.33
N GLN A 20 -10.85 13.16 -5.77
CA GLN A 20 -11.27 11.77 -5.60
C GLN A 20 -10.36 10.80 -6.35
N ARG A 21 -9.89 9.78 -5.65
CA ARG A 21 -9.15 8.67 -6.23
C ARG A 21 -9.95 7.36 -6.12
N GLU A 22 -9.91 6.56 -7.17
CA GLU A 22 -10.42 5.18 -7.12
C GLU A 22 -9.57 4.38 -6.14
N VAL A 23 -10.23 3.57 -5.31
CA VAL A 23 -9.61 2.64 -4.39
C VAL A 23 -10.32 1.30 -4.42
N ILE A 24 -9.57 0.21 -4.28
CA ILE A 24 -10.11 -1.13 -4.03
C ILE A 24 -9.74 -1.48 -2.59
N ARG A 25 -10.74 -1.45 -1.71
CA ARG A 25 -10.57 -1.88 -0.33
C ARG A 25 -10.52 -3.39 -0.26
N ILE A 26 -9.66 -3.89 0.61
CA ILE A 26 -9.44 -5.31 0.84
C ILE A 26 -9.87 -5.62 2.27
N SER A 27 -10.74 -6.61 2.44
CA SER A 27 -11.03 -7.23 3.73
C SER A 27 -10.62 -8.70 3.70
N LEU A 28 -10.28 -9.25 4.86
CA LEU A 28 -9.68 -10.56 5.01
C LEU A 28 -10.61 -11.54 5.70
N SER A 29 -10.44 -12.83 5.39
CA SER A 29 -10.97 -13.93 6.21
C SER A 29 -9.95 -15.07 6.23
N LEU A 30 -9.87 -15.80 7.34
CA LEU A 30 -9.08 -17.03 7.40
C LEU A 30 -9.60 -18.05 6.39
N ALA A 31 -8.69 -18.76 5.73
CA ALA A 31 -9.04 -19.75 4.74
C ALA A 31 -8.07 -20.95 4.74
N ASP A 32 -8.62 -22.16 4.82
CA ASP A 32 -7.83 -23.40 4.79
C ASP A 32 -7.66 -23.97 3.38
N ASN A 33 -8.58 -23.67 2.46
CA ASN A 33 -8.67 -24.31 1.15
C ASN A 33 -8.88 -23.29 0.02
N LEU A 34 -7.84 -22.48 -0.27
CA LEU A 34 -7.84 -21.61 -1.44
C LEU A 34 -7.27 -22.36 -2.65
N VAL A 35 -7.81 -22.06 -3.82
CA VAL A 35 -7.20 -22.46 -5.08
C VAL A 35 -5.84 -21.77 -5.21
N LEU A 36 -4.87 -22.48 -5.80
CA LEU A 36 -3.48 -21.97 -5.89
C LEU A 36 -3.39 -20.57 -6.49
N THR A 37 -4.28 -20.23 -7.41
CA THR A 37 -4.34 -18.94 -8.11
C THR A 37 -5.31 -17.93 -7.51
N ASP A 38 -5.91 -18.21 -6.35
CA ASP A 38 -6.76 -17.24 -5.66
C ASP A 38 -5.97 -16.07 -5.07
N SER A 39 -6.64 -14.94 -4.94
CA SER A 39 -6.12 -13.78 -4.22
C SER A 39 -6.02 -14.06 -2.72
N LYS A 40 -4.84 -13.83 -2.15
CA LYS A 40 -4.56 -14.17 -0.74
C LYS A 40 -3.37 -13.42 -0.18
N PHE A 41 -3.33 -13.29 1.14
CA PHE A 41 -2.09 -13.03 1.87
C PHE A 41 -1.55 -14.37 2.40
N GLY A 42 -0.24 -14.56 2.30
CA GLY A 42 0.44 -15.78 2.73
C GLY A 42 0.04 -17.04 1.95
N GLY A 43 0.23 -18.19 2.60
CA GLY A 43 -0.07 -19.50 2.02
C GLY A 43 0.88 -19.94 0.92
N THR A 44 0.51 -20.97 0.19
CA THR A 44 1.32 -21.54 -0.89
C THR A 44 1.25 -20.66 -2.14
N PRO A 45 2.39 -20.18 -2.68
CA PRO A 45 2.41 -19.37 -3.89
C PRO A 45 2.11 -20.18 -5.15
N TYR A 46 1.52 -19.53 -6.15
CA TYR A 46 1.58 -20.02 -7.52
C TYR A 46 2.98 -19.76 -8.07
N ILE A 47 3.63 -20.80 -8.60
CA ILE A 47 4.87 -20.71 -9.37
C ILE A 47 4.60 -21.42 -10.70
N PRO A 48 4.91 -20.81 -11.86
CA PRO A 48 4.78 -21.49 -13.15
C PRO A 48 5.59 -22.78 -13.17
N LYS A 49 5.15 -23.78 -13.92
CA LYS A 49 5.82 -25.09 -14.02
C LYS A 49 7.32 -25.02 -14.32
N ASP A 50 7.70 -24.08 -15.19
CA ASP A 50 9.10 -23.86 -15.59
C ASP A 50 9.76 -22.72 -14.78
N GLY A 51 9.09 -22.23 -13.73
CA GLY A 51 9.58 -21.17 -12.84
C GLY A 51 10.39 -21.72 -11.68
N THR A 52 10.90 -20.82 -10.88
CA THR A 52 11.64 -21.12 -9.64
C THR A 52 11.10 -20.28 -8.50
N LEU A 53 11.28 -20.78 -7.27
CA LEU A 53 10.98 -20.00 -6.07
C LEU A 53 11.82 -18.71 -6.05
N PRO A 54 11.21 -17.53 -5.89
CA PRO A 54 11.96 -16.29 -5.78
C PRO A 54 12.90 -16.30 -4.57
N THR A 55 14.11 -15.78 -4.78
CA THR A 55 15.14 -15.69 -3.74
C THR A 55 15.66 -14.27 -3.60
N SER A 56 16.14 -13.92 -2.40
CA SER A 56 16.92 -12.72 -2.14
C SER A 56 18.28 -12.77 -2.84
N VAL A 57 19.01 -11.67 -2.82
CA VAL A 57 20.40 -11.59 -3.32
C VAL A 57 21.32 -12.61 -2.61
N ASP A 58 21.03 -12.97 -1.36
CA ASP A 58 21.76 -13.97 -0.59
C ASP A 58 21.36 -15.41 -0.92
N GLY A 59 20.46 -15.61 -1.87
CA GLY A 59 19.98 -16.94 -2.28
C GLY A 59 18.97 -17.58 -1.32
N LYS A 60 18.46 -16.84 -0.33
CA LYS A 60 17.41 -17.32 0.57
C LYS A 60 16.04 -17.15 -0.06
N PRO A 61 15.11 -18.10 0.13
CA PRO A 61 13.75 -17.96 -0.36
C PRO A 61 13.08 -16.68 0.17
N LEU A 62 12.32 -15.99 -0.71
CA LEU A 62 11.44 -14.92 -0.32
C LEU A 62 10.09 -15.50 0.13
N PHE A 63 9.45 -14.83 1.08
CA PHE A 63 8.09 -15.12 1.51
C PHE A 63 7.08 -14.39 0.63
N MET A 64 6.07 -15.10 0.12
CA MET A 64 4.97 -14.48 -0.60
C MET A 64 4.02 -13.79 0.39
N LEU A 65 4.17 -12.48 0.49
CA LEU A 65 3.34 -11.64 1.34
C LEU A 65 1.90 -11.59 0.84
N ALA A 66 1.73 -11.36 -0.47
CA ALA A 66 0.43 -11.23 -1.10
C ALA A 66 0.44 -11.78 -2.53
N GLN A 67 -0.68 -12.35 -2.94
CA GLN A 67 -1.00 -12.71 -4.33
C GLN A 67 -2.36 -12.13 -4.68
N ILE A 68 -2.44 -11.41 -5.79
CA ILE A 68 -3.66 -10.82 -6.30
C ILE A 68 -3.94 -11.37 -7.69
N ASN A 69 -5.05 -12.09 -7.82
CA ASN A 69 -5.58 -12.49 -9.12
C ASN A 69 -6.37 -11.31 -9.69
N CYS A 70 -5.83 -10.68 -10.73
CA CYS A 70 -6.42 -9.49 -11.33
C CYS A 70 -7.84 -9.73 -11.89
N GLU A 71 -8.18 -10.98 -12.21
CA GLU A 71 -9.52 -11.35 -12.71
C GLU A 71 -10.57 -11.44 -11.57
N GLN A 72 -10.14 -11.46 -10.31
CA GLN A 72 -11.01 -11.42 -9.12
C GLN A 72 -11.29 -10.00 -8.62
N LEU A 73 -10.57 -9.00 -9.16
CA LEU A 73 -10.81 -7.60 -8.82
C LEU A 73 -12.12 -7.10 -9.42
N PRO A 74 -12.83 -6.18 -8.77
CA PRO A 74 -13.95 -5.48 -9.39
C PRO A 74 -13.46 -4.70 -10.62
N GLU A 75 -14.38 -4.30 -11.49
CA GLU A 75 -14.03 -3.46 -12.64
C GLU A 75 -13.32 -2.19 -12.15
N ASN A 76 -12.10 -1.98 -12.60
CA ASN A 76 -11.22 -0.92 -12.12
C ASN A 76 -10.31 -0.41 -13.25
N THR A 77 -9.66 0.74 -13.00
CA THR A 77 -8.64 1.32 -13.89
C THR A 77 -7.23 1.21 -13.30
N LEU A 78 -7.08 0.57 -12.15
CA LEU A 78 -5.89 0.59 -11.31
C LEU A 78 -4.91 -0.53 -11.66
N TYR A 79 -5.40 -1.74 -11.86
CA TYR A 79 -4.59 -2.93 -12.07
C TYR A 79 -4.72 -3.50 -13.49
N PRO A 80 -3.76 -4.33 -13.94
CA PRO A 80 -3.92 -5.17 -15.12
C PRO A 80 -5.23 -5.96 -15.06
N LYS A 81 -5.86 -6.18 -16.19
CA LYS A 81 -7.17 -6.88 -16.24
C LYS A 81 -7.06 -8.39 -16.07
N LYS A 82 -5.86 -8.93 -16.17
CA LYS A 82 -5.60 -10.38 -16.13
C LYS A 82 -4.25 -10.67 -15.49
N GLY A 83 -4.12 -11.90 -15.03
CA GLY A 83 -2.88 -12.42 -14.51
C GLY A 83 -2.82 -12.39 -12.98
N LEU A 84 -1.69 -12.84 -12.46
CA LEU A 84 -1.38 -12.83 -11.03
C LEU A 84 -0.31 -11.79 -10.75
N LEU A 85 -0.52 -10.96 -9.77
CA LEU A 85 0.49 -10.06 -9.21
C LEU A 85 0.87 -10.56 -7.82
N GLN A 86 2.14 -10.84 -7.62
CA GLN A 86 2.67 -11.38 -6.37
C GLN A 86 3.67 -10.41 -5.75
N PHE A 87 3.57 -10.25 -4.43
CA PHE A 87 4.43 -9.42 -3.59
C PHE A 87 5.24 -10.33 -2.69
N TRP A 88 6.56 -10.22 -2.75
CA TRP A 88 7.50 -11.07 -2.05
C TRP A 88 8.45 -10.24 -1.21
N ILE A 89 8.72 -10.68 0.01
CA ILE A 89 9.63 -10.03 0.97
C ILE A 89 10.61 -11.05 1.58
N ALA A 90 11.77 -10.58 1.99
CA ALA A 90 12.69 -11.40 2.76
C ALA A 90 12.18 -11.57 4.20
N ALA A 91 12.25 -12.79 4.70
CA ALA A 91 12.00 -13.15 6.09
C ALA A 91 13.33 -13.20 6.85
N THR A 92 13.96 -12.06 7.04
CA THR A 92 15.28 -11.92 7.65
C THR A 92 15.26 -10.80 8.71
N GLU A 93 16.11 -10.94 9.72
CA GLU A 93 16.29 -9.92 10.76
C GLU A 93 16.83 -8.60 10.19
N ALA A 94 17.68 -8.67 9.17
CA ALA A 94 18.26 -7.51 8.50
C ALA A 94 18.49 -7.81 7.01
N PRO A 95 17.84 -7.07 6.09
CA PRO A 95 16.81 -6.07 6.36
C PRO A 95 15.47 -6.70 6.77
N LEU A 96 14.87 -6.20 7.85
CA LEU A 96 13.58 -6.71 8.33
C LEU A 96 12.48 -6.48 7.30
N TYR A 97 11.70 -7.51 7.02
CA TYR A 97 10.66 -7.54 5.99
C TYR A 97 11.15 -7.13 4.59
N GLY A 98 12.47 -7.17 4.36
CA GLY A 98 13.06 -6.86 3.05
C GLY A 98 13.16 -5.37 2.71
N LEU A 99 12.99 -4.45 3.67
CA LEU A 99 13.17 -3.02 3.44
C LEU A 99 14.64 -2.63 3.55
N ASP A 100 15.23 -2.21 2.43
CA ASP A 100 16.51 -1.51 2.41
C ASP A 100 16.24 0.01 2.37
N TYR A 101 16.49 0.69 3.48
CA TYR A 101 16.25 2.13 3.62
C TYR A 101 17.13 2.98 2.67
N GLU A 102 18.34 2.51 2.33
CA GLU A 102 19.24 3.20 1.41
C GLU A 102 18.85 2.96 -0.06
N ALA A 103 18.13 1.88 -0.33
CA ALA A 103 17.72 1.49 -1.67
C ALA A 103 16.28 0.91 -1.69
N PRO A 104 15.25 1.71 -1.36
CA PRO A 104 13.87 1.22 -1.21
C PRO A 104 13.28 0.65 -2.50
N CYS A 105 13.86 0.93 -3.66
CA CYS A 105 13.49 0.35 -4.96
C CYS A 105 14.30 -0.90 -5.33
N SER A 106 15.32 -1.31 -4.54
CA SER A 106 16.11 -2.52 -4.82
C SER A 106 15.23 -3.78 -4.80
N ASN A 107 15.56 -4.72 -5.68
CA ASN A 107 14.95 -6.06 -5.72
C ASN A 107 15.78 -7.12 -4.96
N ASP A 108 16.77 -6.71 -4.16
CA ASP A 108 17.66 -7.62 -3.46
C ASP A 108 16.93 -8.46 -2.40
N PHE A 109 15.99 -7.83 -1.67
CA PHE A 109 15.28 -8.44 -0.55
C PHE A 109 13.76 -8.41 -0.68
N LYS A 110 13.24 -7.89 -1.79
CA LYS A 110 11.82 -7.92 -2.15
C LYS A 110 11.64 -8.08 -3.64
N ARG A 111 10.47 -8.49 -4.08
CA ARG A 111 10.08 -8.51 -5.49
C ARG A 111 8.59 -8.34 -5.64
N VAL A 112 8.20 -7.71 -6.75
CA VAL A 112 6.83 -7.79 -7.26
C VAL A 112 6.90 -8.48 -8.61
N ILE A 113 6.14 -9.56 -8.78
CA ILE A 113 6.18 -10.40 -9.99
C ILE A 113 4.80 -10.43 -10.60
N HIS A 114 4.70 -10.10 -11.89
CA HIS A 114 3.47 -10.20 -12.65
C HIS A 114 3.55 -11.38 -13.62
N TYR A 115 2.61 -12.32 -13.46
CA TYR A 115 2.37 -13.39 -14.43
C TYR A 115 1.15 -13.00 -15.26
N PRO A 116 1.30 -12.49 -16.49
CA PRO A 116 0.19 -12.00 -17.31
C PRO A 116 -0.79 -13.12 -17.71
N THR A 117 -0.31 -14.35 -17.67
CA THR A 117 -1.11 -15.57 -17.83
C THR A 117 -0.59 -16.64 -16.89
N PHE A 118 -1.46 -17.50 -16.42
CA PHE A 118 -1.07 -18.63 -15.58
C PHE A 118 -1.68 -19.94 -16.11
N GLY A 119 -0.99 -21.04 -15.87
CA GLY A 119 -1.34 -22.37 -16.38
C GLY A 119 -0.91 -23.46 -15.40
N GLU A 120 -0.21 -24.48 -15.89
CA GLU A 120 0.35 -25.52 -15.02
C GLU A 120 1.34 -24.91 -14.03
N ALA A 121 1.17 -25.26 -12.77
CA ALA A 121 2.06 -24.84 -11.69
C ALA A 121 3.20 -25.83 -11.47
N LEU A 122 4.30 -25.33 -10.92
CA LEU A 122 5.33 -26.16 -10.33
C LEU A 122 4.71 -27.03 -9.21
N PRO A 123 4.97 -28.35 -9.16
CA PRO A 123 4.47 -29.17 -8.08
C PRO A 123 4.93 -28.65 -6.72
N ILE A 124 4.01 -28.59 -5.76
CA ILE A 124 4.30 -28.04 -4.42
C ILE A 124 5.44 -28.80 -3.75
N ASP A 125 5.49 -30.13 -3.90
CA ASP A 125 6.53 -30.99 -3.34
C ASP A 125 7.95 -30.64 -3.83
N ASP A 126 8.08 -29.95 -4.98
CA ASP A 126 9.38 -29.60 -5.55
C ASP A 126 10.03 -28.40 -4.84
N PHE A 127 9.26 -27.61 -4.05
CA PHE A 127 9.80 -26.42 -3.37
C PHE A 127 9.36 -26.25 -1.91
N ILE A 128 8.34 -26.96 -1.44
CA ILE A 128 7.74 -26.71 -0.11
C ILE A 128 8.74 -26.90 1.04
N ASN A 129 9.71 -27.79 0.88
CA ASN A 129 10.74 -28.01 1.89
C ASN A 129 11.72 -26.83 2.03
N ASP A 130 11.89 -26.05 0.97
CA ASP A 130 12.73 -24.85 0.96
C ASP A 130 11.91 -23.60 1.33
N TYR A 131 10.58 -23.69 1.26
CA TYR A 131 9.65 -22.60 1.58
C TYR A 131 9.27 -22.64 3.07
N THR A 132 10.27 -22.40 3.92
CA THR A 132 10.12 -22.40 5.39
C THR A 132 10.73 -21.15 5.99
N PHE A 133 10.05 -20.54 6.96
CA PHE A 133 10.39 -19.22 7.49
C PHE A 133 10.32 -19.19 9.01
N ASP A 134 11.07 -18.27 9.59
CA ASP A 134 10.93 -17.85 10.98
C ASP A 134 9.88 -16.74 11.05
N ASP A 135 8.78 -17.01 11.75
CA ASP A 135 7.65 -16.10 11.83
C ASP A 135 7.99 -14.77 12.56
N GLU A 136 9.07 -14.74 13.39
CA GLU A 136 9.54 -13.51 14.04
C GLU A 136 9.98 -12.43 13.03
N ASN A 137 10.34 -12.83 11.82
CA ASN A 137 10.78 -11.96 10.74
C ASN A 137 9.70 -11.74 9.66
N LEU A 138 8.44 -12.00 9.99
CA LEU A 138 7.30 -11.84 9.09
C LEU A 138 6.18 -11.04 9.75
N PRO A 139 5.37 -10.31 8.98
CA PRO A 139 4.26 -9.54 9.54
C PRO A 139 3.09 -10.40 10.01
N PHE A 140 3.08 -11.70 9.69
CA PHE A 140 2.09 -12.69 10.16
C PHE A 140 2.65 -14.11 10.02
N ASN A 141 1.99 -15.06 10.67
CA ASN A 141 2.39 -16.47 10.70
C ASN A 141 2.43 -17.08 9.28
N SER A 142 3.60 -17.59 8.87
CA SER A 142 3.87 -18.14 7.53
C SER A 142 3.00 -19.33 7.14
N LYS A 143 2.40 -20.01 8.13
CA LYS A 143 1.51 -21.17 7.92
C LYS A 143 0.05 -20.76 7.71
N ARG A 144 -0.26 -19.46 7.85
CA ARG A 144 -1.61 -18.93 7.63
C ARG A 144 -1.78 -18.43 6.21
N GLN A 145 -3.02 -18.47 5.77
CA GLN A 145 -3.44 -17.80 4.55
C GLN A 145 -4.78 -17.11 4.79
N PHE A 146 -4.90 -15.93 4.21
CA PHE A 146 -6.08 -15.09 4.31
C PHE A 146 -6.67 -14.90 2.91
N ALA A 147 -7.94 -15.23 2.73
CA ALA A 147 -8.65 -14.91 1.51
C ALA A 147 -8.90 -13.40 1.41
N LEU A 148 -8.70 -12.82 0.24
CA LEU A 148 -8.95 -11.40 -0.02
C LEU A 148 -10.33 -11.19 -0.60
N HIS A 149 -11.08 -10.24 -0.02
CA HIS A 149 -12.38 -9.80 -0.49
C HIS A 149 -12.28 -8.34 -0.93
N PHE A 150 -12.64 -8.06 -2.17
CA PHE A 150 -12.44 -6.76 -2.81
C PHE A 150 -13.73 -5.95 -2.90
N LYS A 151 -13.64 -4.66 -2.57
CA LYS A 151 -14.73 -3.71 -2.73
C LYS A 151 -14.21 -2.42 -3.37
N LYS A 152 -14.77 -2.07 -4.52
CA LYS A 152 -14.50 -0.78 -5.16
C LYS A 152 -15.11 0.36 -4.34
N ASP A 153 -14.34 1.43 -4.17
CA ASP A 153 -14.71 2.63 -3.44
C ASP A 153 -13.98 3.86 -4.01
N THR A 154 -14.16 5.03 -3.42
CA THR A 154 -13.41 6.25 -3.70
C THR A 154 -12.91 6.87 -2.40
N GLU A 155 -11.73 7.47 -2.44
CA GLU A 155 -11.15 8.24 -1.34
C GLU A 155 -11.04 9.72 -1.72
N SER A 156 -11.34 10.59 -0.77
CA SER A 156 -11.03 12.01 -0.84
C SER A 156 -9.57 12.24 -0.47
N ILE A 157 -9.05 13.43 -0.77
CA ILE A 157 -7.69 13.84 -0.41
C ILE A 157 -7.37 13.55 1.05
N SER A 158 -6.15 13.07 1.28
CA SER A 158 -5.56 12.92 2.61
C SER A 158 -4.23 13.66 2.64
N LEU A 159 -3.94 14.37 3.73
CA LEU A 159 -2.69 15.12 3.91
C LEU A 159 -1.50 14.24 4.33
N GLU A 160 -1.68 12.95 4.47
CA GLU A 160 -0.59 12.01 4.72
C GLU A 160 0.38 11.92 3.53
N GLU A 161 -0.14 12.09 2.33
CA GLU A 161 0.68 12.12 1.12
C GLU A 161 1.23 13.53 0.86
N ARG A 162 2.56 13.68 0.76
CA ARG A 162 3.23 14.97 0.54
C ARG A 162 2.67 15.74 -0.66
N ALA A 163 2.49 15.08 -1.79
CA ALA A 163 1.95 15.70 -3.00
C ALA A 163 0.52 16.21 -2.79
N ALA A 164 -0.29 15.51 -2.01
CA ALA A 164 -1.65 15.92 -1.67
C ALA A 164 -1.64 17.15 -0.75
N THR A 165 -0.72 17.19 0.22
CA THR A 165 -0.53 18.34 1.12
C THR A 165 -0.12 19.58 0.35
N GLN A 166 0.83 19.46 -0.59
CA GLN A 166 1.24 20.57 -1.45
C GLN A 166 0.07 21.07 -2.32
N PHE A 167 -0.66 20.15 -2.95
CA PHE A 167 -1.84 20.49 -3.74
C PHE A 167 -2.91 21.21 -2.91
N PHE A 168 -3.15 20.76 -1.66
CA PHE A 168 -4.08 21.43 -0.76
C PHE A 168 -3.68 22.88 -0.51
N PHE A 169 -2.41 23.16 -0.17
CA PHE A 169 -1.95 24.53 0.06
C PHE A 169 -1.98 25.39 -1.20
N GLU A 170 -1.68 24.84 -2.36
CA GLU A 170 -1.86 25.57 -3.63
C GLU A 170 -3.31 26.02 -3.81
N LYS A 171 -4.27 25.11 -3.62
CA LYS A 171 -5.70 25.41 -3.77
C LYS A 171 -6.22 26.36 -2.69
N TRP A 172 -5.75 26.20 -1.45
CA TRP A 172 -6.06 27.11 -0.37
C TRP A 172 -5.58 28.54 -0.66
N ASN A 173 -4.34 28.70 -1.06
CA ASN A 173 -3.74 29.98 -1.39
C ASN A 173 -4.42 30.66 -2.59
N GLU A 174 -4.79 29.89 -3.61
CA GLU A 174 -5.59 30.38 -4.75
C GLU A 174 -6.96 30.90 -4.30
N ALA A 175 -7.66 30.14 -3.46
CA ALA A 175 -9.03 30.48 -3.03
C ALA A 175 -9.08 31.70 -2.09
N PHE A 176 -8.10 31.81 -1.18
CA PHE A 176 -8.16 32.80 -0.10
C PHE A 176 -7.08 33.87 -0.15
N SER A 177 -6.25 33.86 -1.21
CA SER A 177 -5.17 34.85 -1.42
C SER A 177 -4.18 34.89 -0.25
N THR A 178 -3.78 33.71 0.24
CA THR A 178 -2.78 33.49 1.29
C THR A 178 -1.46 33.02 0.68
N HIS A 179 -0.47 32.73 1.52
CA HIS A 179 0.86 32.21 1.11
C HIS A 179 1.34 31.10 2.05
N ILE A 180 0.42 30.28 2.53
CA ILE A 180 0.68 29.15 3.45
C ILE A 180 1.40 28.03 2.68
N THR A 181 2.45 27.48 3.26
CA THR A 181 3.27 26.42 2.64
C THR A 181 3.46 25.21 3.54
N THR A 182 3.16 25.34 4.81
CA THR A 182 3.32 24.27 5.81
C THR A 182 2.06 24.12 6.66
N ILE A 183 1.94 22.95 7.28
CA ILE A 183 0.86 22.64 8.23
C ILE A 183 0.93 23.59 9.45
N ASP A 184 2.12 23.87 9.95
CA ASP A 184 2.31 24.76 11.11
C ASP A 184 1.84 26.18 10.78
N GLU A 185 2.23 26.71 9.61
CA GLU A 185 1.74 28.02 9.13
C GLU A 185 0.22 28.04 8.98
N PHE A 186 -0.38 26.93 8.53
CA PHE A 186 -1.82 26.82 8.39
C PHE A 186 -2.52 26.93 9.74
N PHE A 187 -2.05 26.22 10.76
CA PHE A 187 -2.62 26.30 12.11
C PHE A 187 -2.36 27.64 12.80
N ASP A 188 -1.25 28.32 12.48
CA ASP A 188 -0.92 29.62 13.05
C ASP A 188 -1.72 30.78 12.43
N GLU A 189 -2.03 30.71 11.14
CA GLU A 189 -2.66 31.80 10.36
C GLU A 189 -4.17 31.66 10.19
N VAL A 190 -4.70 30.42 10.25
CA VAL A 190 -6.12 30.13 10.03
C VAL A 190 -6.83 30.01 11.37
N PRO A 191 -8.02 30.63 11.54
CA PRO A 191 -8.79 30.51 12.78
C PRO A 191 -9.10 29.06 13.18
N ASP A 192 -9.06 28.76 14.47
CA ASP A 192 -9.22 27.41 15.03
C ASP A 192 -10.50 26.71 14.56
N ASP A 193 -11.63 27.42 14.50
CA ASP A 193 -12.92 26.88 14.03
C ASP A 193 -12.90 26.44 12.57
N ILE A 194 -12.15 27.13 11.74
CA ILE A 194 -11.93 26.77 10.32
C ILE A 194 -10.95 25.59 10.23
N CYS A 195 -9.88 25.62 11.04
CA CYS A 195 -8.94 24.49 11.12
C CYS A 195 -9.65 23.20 11.55
N GLU A 196 -10.52 23.25 12.56
CA GLU A 196 -11.30 22.08 13.01
C GLU A 196 -12.18 21.52 11.89
N GLU A 197 -12.87 22.39 11.12
CA GLU A 197 -13.73 21.96 10.02
C GLU A 197 -12.92 21.34 8.89
N ILE A 198 -11.81 21.96 8.48
CA ILE A 198 -10.90 21.42 7.45
C ILE A 198 -10.30 20.10 7.92
N ASN A 199 -9.84 20.02 9.16
CA ASN A 199 -9.29 18.79 9.73
C ASN A 199 -10.31 17.66 9.77
N ALA A 200 -11.53 17.91 10.20
CA ALA A 200 -12.61 16.91 10.20
C ALA A 200 -12.86 16.32 8.79
N TYR A 201 -12.52 17.09 7.75
CA TYR A 201 -12.63 16.65 6.37
C TYR A 201 -11.36 15.93 5.86
N LEU A 202 -10.16 16.47 6.14
CA LEU A 202 -8.87 16.03 5.60
C LEU A 202 -8.20 14.91 6.41
N LEU A 203 -8.48 14.82 7.72
CA LEU A 203 -7.90 13.83 8.63
C LEU A 203 -8.67 12.50 8.62
N LYS A 204 -9.35 12.15 7.54
CA LYS A 204 -9.77 10.77 7.34
C LYS A 204 -8.52 9.98 7.00
N GLU A 205 -7.94 9.36 8.02
CA GLU A 205 -6.81 8.46 7.84
C GLU A 205 -7.14 7.42 6.77
N PRO A 206 -6.38 7.36 5.67
CA PRO A 206 -6.63 6.43 4.59
C PRO A 206 -6.12 5.03 4.93
N THR A 207 -6.53 4.52 6.10
CA THR A 207 -6.12 3.23 6.69
C THR A 207 -6.76 2.02 6.00
N GLY A 208 -6.35 0.84 6.43
CA GLY A 208 -6.82 -0.47 5.96
C GLY A 208 -6.05 -1.01 4.76
N HIS A 209 -6.27 -2.30 4.47
CA HIS A 209 -5.67 -2.92 3.29
C HIS A 209 -6.34 -2.43 2.02
N LYS A 210 -5.56 -2.05 1.01
CA LYS A 210 -6.11 -1.50 -0.23
C LYS A 210 -5.14 -1.43 -1.40
N ILE A 211 -5.71 -1.16 -2.57
CA ILE A 211 -5.05 -0.85 -3.83
C ILE A 211 -5.54 0.53 -4.29
N GLY A 212 -4.63 1.41 -4.69
CA GLY A 212 -4.97 2.77 -5.08
C GLY A 212 -5.40 3.65 -3.92
N GLY A 213 -6.09 4.75 -4.21
CA GLY A 213 -6.45 5.75 -3.20
C GLY A 213 -5.25 6.58 -2.74
N TYR A 214 -5.34 7.08 -1.52
CA TYR A 214 -4.28 7.83 -0.83
C TYR A 214 -3.53 6.89 0.12
N PRO A 215 -2.19 6.92 0.18
CA PRO A 215 -1.44 6.12 1.15
C PRO A 215 -1.68 6.64 2.58
N TYR A 216 -1.54 5.75 3.54
CA TYR A 216 -1.40 6.10 4.95
C TYR A 216 0.06 5.93 5.37
N PHE A 217 0.54 6.88 6.15
CA PHE A 217 1.85 6.84 6.81
C PHE A 217 1.66 7.15 8.29
N ILE A 218 2.44 6.52 9.15
CA ILE A 218 2.43 6.76 10.60
C ILE A 218 3.26 8.00 10.93
N GLU A 219 4.41 8.16 10.27
CA GLU A 219 5.32 9.27 10.52
C GLU A 219 5.25 10.32 9.40
N TYR A 220 5.62 9.96 8.19
CA TYR A 220 5.63 10.86 7.02
C TYR A 220 5.81 10.10 5.72
N ASP A 221 5.47 10.72 4.60
CA ASP A 221 5.73 10.18 3.26
C ASP A 221 7.25 10.11 2.99
N PRO A 222 7.84 8.90 2.91
CA PRO A 222 9.30 8.73 2.76
C PRO A 222 9.80 9.01 1.34
N ARG A 223 8.89 9.19 0.37
CA ARG A 223 9.27 9.45 -1.02
C ARG A 223 9.81 10.88 -1.16
N GLU A 224 10.80 11.06 -2.01
CA GLU A 224 11.34 12.39 -2.32
C GLU A 224 10.33 13.27 -3.06
N GLU A 225 10.57 14.58 -3.07
CA GLU A 225 9.81 15.50 -3.90
C GLU A 225 9.97 15.14 -5.38
N ASN A 226 8.86 15.01 -6.10
CA ASN A 226 8.82 14.57 -7.50
C ASN A 226 9.24 13.10 -7.74
N ASP A 227 9.18 12.24 -6.72
CA ASP A 227 9.38 10.81 -6.88
C ASP A 227 8.36 10.24 -7.89
N PRO A 228 8.79 9.44 -8.89
CA PRO A 228 7.89 8.91 -9.90
C PRO A 228 6.92 7.84 -9.38
N HIS A 229 7.17 7.25 -8.20
CA HIS A 229 6.34 6.20 -7.60
C HIS A 229 5.09 6.79 -6.95
N THR A 230 4.18 7.32 -7.76
CA THR A 230 2.99 8.05 -7.29
C THR A 230 1.76 7.18 -7.09
N PHE A 231 1.75 5.95 -7.62
CA PHE A 231 0.62 5.04 -7.51
C PHE A 231 0.80 4.05 -6.36
N LEU A 232 -0.18 4.02 -5.44
CA LEU A 232 -0.23 3.03 -4.36
C LEU A 232 -0.64 1.67 -4.94
N LEU A 233 0.35 0.80 -5.14
CA LEU A 233 0.12 -0.52 -5.72
C LEU A 233 -0.54 -1.47 -4.71
N LEU A 234 -0.07 -1.46 -3.45
CA LEU A 234 -0.66 -2.24 -2.35
C LEU A 234 -0.32 -1.58 -1.02
N GLN A 235 -1.31 -1.43 -0.17
CA GLN A 235 -1.18 -1.11 1.26
C GLN A 235 -1.62 -2.30 2.08
N ILE A 236 -0.80 -2.69 3.06
CA ILE A 236 -1.13 -3.72 4.05
C ILE A 236 -1.00 -3.09 5.43
N ASP A 237 -2.12 -2.97 6.11
CA ASP A 237 -2.24 -2.38 7.42
C ASP A 237 -2.21 -3.44 8.51
N ILE A 238 -2.14 -3.02 9.77
CA ILE A 238 -2.39 -3.90 10.93
C ILE A 238 -3.83 -4.44 10.87
N ASP A 239 -4.00 -5.70 11.18
CA ASP A 239 -5.32 -6.32 11.30
C ASP A 239 -5.29 -7.50 12.29
N ASN A 240 -6.46 -7.92 12.76
CA ASN A 240 -6.63 -9.13 13.56
C ASN A 240 -7.83 -9.92 13.07
N ILE A 241 -7.55 -11.06 12.43
CA ILE A 241 -8.56 -11.91 11.82
C ILE A 241 -8.71 -13.17 12.66
N GLU A 242 -9.77 -13.24 13.49
CA GLU A 242 -10.07 -14.40 14.34
C GLU A 242 -8.92 -14.81 15.28
N GLY A 243 -8.10 -13.83 15.72
CA GLY A 243 -6.96 -14.04 16.61
C GLY A 243 -5.62 -14.26 15.89
N GLU A 244 -5.62 -14.28 14.56
CA GLU A 244 -4.39 -14.25 13.76
C GLU A 244 -4.07 -12.79 13.41
N GLU A 245 -2.90 -12.33 13.84
CA GLU A 245 -2.48 -10.94 13.69
C GLU A 245 -1.68 -10.72 12.40
N ILE A 246 -1.91 -9.57 11.77
CA ILE A 246 -1.03 -8.94 10.80
C ILE A 246 -0.44 -7.72 11.48
N CYS A 247 0.87 -7.70 11.70
CA CYS A 247 1.55 -6.67 12.47
C CYS A 247 2.91 -6.36 11.84
N TRP A 248 3.14 -5.11 11.50
CA TRP A 248 4.44 -4.64 11.06
C TRP A 248 5.20 -4.08 12.27
N GLY A 249 6.41 -4.58 12.50
CA GLY A 249 7.15 -4.26 13.71
C GLY A 249 6.53 -4.84 14.97
N ASN A 250 6.74 -4.16 16.10
CA ASN A 250 6.30 -4.63 17.41
C ASN A 250 5.03 -3.94 17.96
N PHE A 251 4.63 -2.80 17.36
CA PHE A 251 3.58 -1.93 17.89
C PHE A 251 2.42 -1.73 16.93
N GLY A 252 2.37 -2.51 15.88
CA GLY A 252 1.44 -2.32 14.78
C GLY A 252 1.93 -1.24 13.83
N GLY A 253 1.85 -1.51 12.56
CA GLY A 253 2.38 -0.63 11.55
C GLY A 253 1.74 -0.88 10.20
N ILE A 254 2.32 -0.29 9.18
CA ILE A 254 1.78 -0.31 7.84
C ILE A 254 2.90 -0.53 6.82
N ALA A 255 2.58 -1.19 5.73
CA ALA A 255 3.47 -1.34 4.60
C ALA A 255 2.82 -0.89 3.30
N ASN A 256 3.60 -0.18 2.51
CA ASN A 256 3.20 0.42 1.25
C ASN A 256 4.14 0.03 0.11
N PHE A 257 3.55 -0.40 -1.00
CA PHE A 257 4.24 -0.64 -2.27
C PHE A 257 3.76 0.40 -3.27
N PHE A 258 4.70 1.14 -3.88
CA PHE A 258 4.39 2.16 -4.88
C PHE A 258 5.05 1.85 -6.21
N ILE A 259 4.40 2.29 -7.28
CA ILE A 259 4.88 2.14 -8.65
C ILE A 259 4.67 3.46 -9.40
N SER A 260 5.48 3.72 -10.42
CA SER A 260 5.21 4.81 -11.35
C SER A 260 4.01 4.47 -12.24
N SER A 261 3.20 5.47 -12.61
CA SER A 261 2.09 5.26 -13.53
C SER A 261 2.56 4.70 -14.88
N GLU A 262 3.73 5.13 -15.35
CA GLU A 262 4.31 4.63 -16.62
C GLU A 262 4.65 3.13 -16.53
N ASP A 263 5.27 2.68 -15.44
CA ASP A 263 5.63 1.27 -15.27
C ASP A 263 4.38 0.40 -15.07
N LEU A 264 3.38 0.90 -14.36
CA LEU A 264 2.10 0.21 -14.19
C LEU A 264 1.37 0.02 -15.53
N ASP A 265 1.27 1.07 -16.35
CA ASP A 265 0.65 1.03 -17.68
C ASP A 265 1.37 0.06 -18.62
N ASN A 266 2.69 -0.08 -18.46
CA ASN A 266 3.52 -1.01 -19.25
C ASN A 266 3.64 -2.40 -18.59
N CYS A 267 2.97 -2.67 -17.48
CA CYS A 267 3.08 -3.91 -16.69
C CYS A 267 4.53 -4.27 -16.32
N LYS A 268 5.34 -3.28 -15.97
CA LYS A 268 6.73 -3.42 -15.52
C LYS A 268 6.79 -3.27 -14.01
N PHE A 269 7.08 -4.35 -13.31
CA PHE A 269 7.07 -4.39 -11.84
C PHE A 269 8.47 -4.55 -11.22
N ASP A 270 9.53 -4.18 -11.97
CA ASP A 270 10.92 -4.30 -11.49
C ASP A 270 11.37 -3.10 -10.64
N ASN A 271 10.68 -1.95 -10.77
CA ASN A 271 11.00 -0.72 -10.06
C ASN A 271 9.85 -0.34 -9.12
N ILE A 272 9.85 -0.91 -7.92
CA ILE A 272 8.82 -0.73 -6.89
C ILE A 272 9.45 -0.08 -5.68
N PHE A 273 8.93 1.09 -5.29
CA PHE A 273 9.27 1.70 -4.01
C PHE A 273 8.52 0.96 -2.91
N PHE A 274 9.24 0.39 -1.96
CA PHE A 274 8.67 -0.31 -0.81
C PHE A 274 9.05 0.41 0.47
N HIS A 275 8.08 0.59 1.34
CA HIS A 275 8.27 1.14 2.67
C HIS A 275 7.35 0.44 3.65
N TRP A 276 7.83 0.23 4.86
CA TRP A 276 7.02 -0.12 6.01
C TRP A 276 7.49 0.67 7.22
N GLU A 277 6.61 0.93 8.13
CA GLU A 277 6.87 1.62 9.38
C GLU A 277 6.03 1.05 10.51
N ASP A 278 6.52 1.22 11.71
CA ASP A 278 5.98 0.72 12.97
C ASP A 278 5.46 1.91 13.79
N ASN A 279 4.40 1.72 14.55
CA ASN A 279 3.84 2.73 15.44
C ASN A 279 4.66 2.84 16.74
N TYR A 280 5.99 2.89 16.62
CA TYR A 280 6.88 3.07 17.76
C TYR A 280 6.86 4.54 18.19
N GLN A 281 6.14 4.82 19.29
CA GLN A 281 6.25 6.11 20.00
C GLN A 281 7.44 6.02 20.95
N GLY A 282 8.61 6.53 20.53
CA GLY A 282 9.85 6.58 21.29
C GLY A 282 9.76 7.45 22.55
#